data_63335f0a1533a71f35be58efe41afa01
#
_entry.id   63335f0a1533a71f35be58efe41afa01
#
_cell.length_a   1.000
_cell.length_b   1.000
_cell.length_c   1.000
_cell.angle_alpha   90.00
_cell.angle_beta   90.00
_cell.angle_gamma   90.00
#
_symmetry.space_group_name_H-M   'P 1'
#
loop_
_entity.id
_entity.type
_entity.pdbx_description
1 polymer ?
#
loop_
_entity_poly.entity_id
_entity_poly.type
_entity_poly.pdbx_seq_one_letter_code
_entity_poly.pdbx_strand_id
1 'polypeptide(L)'
;IYEAYRRMYAALGVDNVDALLQPPADNTPKPIDAGQENAGLLLGQPAQAFAEQNHQAHLDAHKSLFLTDIVKQSPQVQALIISHCMQHLQFMAMQMAQEQMPSEMQQQIQQIQAQMQQVSPQEASAIQQQIQMIIEQFSSQIMAQLASEFLQSIGMGGSEDPLVDIR
;
A
#
# COMPACT_ATOMS: atom_id res chain seq x y z
N ILE A 1 -10.03 24.32 -16.03
CA ILE A 1 -10.59 24.50 -17.40
C ILE A 1 -12.10 24.25 -17.39
N TYR A 2 -12.63 23.12 -16.91
CA TYR A 2 -14.06 22.79 -16.88
C TYR A 2 -14.91 23.88 -16.23
N GLU A 3 -14.59 24.31 -15.00
CA GLU A 3 -15.31 25.36 -14.29
C GLU A 3 -15.29 26.72 -15.01
N ALA A 4 -14.22 27.03 -15.74
CA ALA A 4 -14.16 28.25 -16.53
C ALA A 4 -15.16 28.22 -17.70
N TYR A 5 -15.23 27.12 -18.43
CA TYR A 5 -16.22 26.94 -19.49
C TYR A 5 -17.65 26.90 -18.93
N ARG A 6 -17.88 26.22 -17.83
CA ARG A 6 -19.19 26.16 -17.18
C ARG A 6 -19.71 27.56 -16.81
N ARG A 7 -18.85 28.40 -16.21
CA ARG A 7 -19.19 29.80 -15.89
C ARG A 7 -19.41 30.66 -17.14
N MET A 8 -18.61 30.45 -18.18
CA MET A 8 -18.75 31.17 -19.44
C MET A 8 -20.07 30.84 -20.12
N TYR A 9 -20.45 29.58 -20.24
CA TYR A 9 -21.74 29.19 -20.81
C TYR A 9 -22.93 29.66 -19.98
N ALA A 10 -22.84 29.60 -18.66
CA ALA A 10 -23.85 30.15 -17.77
C ALA A 10 -24.00 31.67 -17.93
N ALA A 11 -22.91 32.42 -18.10
CA ALA A 11 -22.93 33.86 -18.33
C ALA A 11 -23.51 34.23 -19.73
N LEU A 12 -23.42 33.32 -20.68
CA LEU A 12 -24.03 33.46 -22.02
C LEU A 12 -25.50 33.06 -22.04
N GLY A 13 -26.10 32.70 -20.92
CA GLY A 13 -27.49 32.28 -20.80
C GLY A 13 -27.82 30.94 -21.44
N VAL A 14 -26.82 30.06 -21.55
CA VAL A 14 -27.04 28.71 -22.05
C VAL A 14 -27.72 27.88 -20.96
N ASP A 15 -28.91 27.41 -21.26
CA ASP A 15 -29.63 26.50 -20.37
C ASP A 15 -29.02 25.11 -20.42
N ASN A 16 -29.02 24.42 -19.26
CA ASN A 16 -28.58 23.04 -19.14
C ASN A 16 -27.09 22.81 -19.52
N VAL A 17 -26.23 23.69 -19.03
CA VAL A 17 -24.77 23.64 -19.29
C VAL A 17 -24.18 22.26 -18.97
N ASP A 18 -24.67 21.59 -17.91
CA ASP A 18 -24.19 20.28 -17.46
C ASP A 18 -24.50 19.13 -18.45
N ALA A 19 -25.45 19.33 -19.36
CA ALA A 19 -25.69 18.39 -20.46
C ALA A 19 -24.73 18.60 -21.65
N LEU A 20 -24.19 19.80 -21.80
CA LEU A 20 -23.24 20.15 -22.86
C LEU A 20 -21.77 19.92 -22.44
N LEU A 21 -21.46 20.19 -21.20
CA LEU A 21 -20.13 20.03 -20.62
C LEU A 21 -20.13 18.81 -19.68
N GLN A 22 -19.58 17.72 -20.15
CA GLN A 22 -19.34 16.60 -19.25
C GLN A 22 -18.30 17.00 -18.19
N PRO A 23 -18.57 16.78 -16.88
CA PRO A 23 -17.56 16.97 -15.86
C PRO A 23 -16.35 16.09 -16.17
N PRO A 24 -15.13 16.52 -15.80
CA PRO A 24 -13.94 15.68 -15.91
C PRO A 24 -14.20 14.32 -15.27
N ALA A 25 -13.83 13.26 -15.97
CA ALA A 25 -13.92 11.92 -15.39
C ALA A 25 -13.18 11.89 -14.05
N ASP A 26 -13.80 11.32 -13.04
CA ASP A 26 -13.14 11.05 -11.77
C ASP A 26 -12.15 9.90 -11.98
N ASN A 27 -10.91 10.26 -12.31
CA ASN A 27 -9.80 9.33 -12.51
C ASN A 27 -9.07 9.02 -11.20
N THR A 28 -9.66 9.36 -10.06
CA THR A 28 -9.10 9.00 -8.75
C THR A 28 -9.03 7.48 -8.64
N PRO A 29 -7.86 6.90 -8.37
CA PRO A 29 -7.75 5.45 -8.17
C PRO A 29 -8.70 4.99 -7.06
N LYS A 30 -9.40 3.88 -7.29
CA LYS A 30 -10.36 3.31 -6.34
C LYS A 30 -10.00 1.85 -6.07
N PRO A 31 -10.32 1.34 -4.87
CA PRO A 31 -10.16 -0.08 -4.58
C PRO A 31 -10.95 -0.93 -5.58
N ILE A 32 -10.31 -1.94 -6.11
CA ILE A 32 -10.93 -2.95 -6.99
C ILE A 32 -10.63 -4.34 -6.43
N ASP A 33 -11.31 -5.36 -6.91
CA ASP A 33 -11.06 -6.73 -6.45
C ASP A 33 -9.75 -7.30 -7.04
N ALA A 34 -9.17 -8.28 -6.35
CA ALA A 34 -7.90 -8.89 -6.72
C ALA A 34 -7.90 -9.52 -8.13
N GLY A 35 -9.06 -9.96 -8.62
CA GLY A 35 -9.18 -10.52 -9.98
C GLY A 35 -9.03 -9.44 -11.05
N GLN A 36 -9.61 -8.27 -10.83
CA GLN A 36 -9.45 -7.12 -11.72
C GLN A 36 -8.01 -6.57 -11.68
N GLU A 37 -7.39 -6.52 -10.50
CA GLU A 37 -5.99 -6.16 -10.37
C GLU A 37 -5.08 -7.14 -11.12
N ASN A 38 -5.32 -8.44 -10.99
CA ASN A 38 -4.62 -9.48 -11.70
C ASN A 38 -4.71 -9.31 -13.23
N ALA A 39 -5.89 -8.99 -13.74
CA ALA A 39 -6.07 -8.74 -15.18
C ALA A 39 -5.26 -7.52 -15.65
N GLY A 40 -5.25 -6.43 -14.87
CA GLY A 40 -4.44 -5.26 -15.15
C GLY A 40 -2.94 -5.55 -15.11
N LEU A 41 -2.46 -6.26 -14.08
CA LEU A 41 -1.05 -6.65 -13.92
C LEU A 41 -0.56 -7.51 -15.08
N LEU A 42 -1.38 -8.45 -15.58
CA LEU A 42 -1.06 -9.25 -16.77
C LEU A 42 -0.92 -8.40 -18.04
N LEU A 43 -1.65 -7.29 -18.12
CA LEU A 43 -1.56 -6.33 -19.23
C LEU A 43 -0.42 -5.31 -19.04
N GLY A 44 0.41 -5.46 -18.01
CA GLY A 44 1.50 -4.55 -17.69
C GLY A 44 1.07 -3.24 -17.03
N GLN A 45 -0.16 -3.17 -16.51
CA GLN A 45 -0.68 -2.01 -15.79
C GLN A 45 -0.37 -2.14 -14.30
N PRO A 46 0.25 -1.13 -13.66
CA PRO A 46 0.47 -1.16 -12.22
C PRO A 46 -0.87 -1.05 -11.48
N ALA A 47 -1.03 -1.82 -10.41
CA ALA A 47 -2.14 -1.72 -9.48
C ALA A 47 -1.69 -1.00 -8.20
N GLN A 48 -2.65 -0.37 -7.50
CA GLN A 48 -2.44 0.31 -6.22
C GLN A 48 -3.28 -0.38 -5.15
N ALA A 49 -2.65 -0.70 -4.02
CA ALA A 49 -3.34 -1.21 -2.85
C ALA A 49 -3.96 -0.06 -2.03
N PHE A 50 -5.07 -0.34 -1.34
CA PHE A 50 -5.80 0.60 -0.49
C PHE A 50 -6.06 -0.02 0.88
N ALA A 51 -6.07 0.82 1.91
CA ALA A 51 -6.17 0.38 3.31
C ALA A 51 -7.42 -0.45 3.64
N GLU A 52 -8.51 -0.24 2.89
CA GLU A 52 -9.81 -0.90 3.12
C GLU A 52 -9.92 -2.28 2.48
N GLN A 53 -8.92 -2.71 1.69
CA GLN A 53 -8.93 -4.01 1.01
C GLN A 53 -8.63 -5.14 1.98
N ASN A 54 -9.13 -6.34 1.67
CA ASN A 54 -8.71 -7.56 2.36
C ASN A 54 -7.34 -7.99 1.85
N HIS A 55 -6.28 -7.48 2.48
CA HIS A 55 -4.90 -7.67 2.02
C HIS A 55 -4.50 -9.14 1.93
N GLN A 56 -4.93 -9.98 2.89
CA GLN A 56 -4.62 -11.42 2.84
C GLN A 56 -5.24 -12.08 1.62
N ALA A 57 -6.51 -11.81 1.34
CA ALA A 57 -7.19 -12.37 0.17
C ALA A 57 -6.56 -11.91 -1.15
N HIS A 58 -6.14 -10.64 -1.22
CA HIS A 58 -5.41 -10.11 -2.38
C HIS A 58 -4.07 -10.81 -2.57
N LEU A 59 -3.27 -10.97 -1.51
CA LEU A 59 -2.00 -11.68 -1.55
C LEU A 59 -2.15 -13.13 -2.03
N ASP A 60 -3.18 -13.84 -1.56
CA ASP A 60 -3.44 -15.22 -2.00
C ASP A 60 -3.80 -15.30 -3.48
N ALA A 61 -4.60 -14.35 -3.98
CA ALA A 61 -4.96 -14.25 -5.38
C ALA A 61 -3.76 -13.88 -6.27
N HIS A 62 -2.94 -12.91 -5.85
CA HIS A 62 -1.74 -12.50 -6.58
C HIS A 62 -0.65 -13.58 -6.57
N LYS A 63 -0.49 -14.28 -5.45
CA LYS A 63 0.39 -15.44 -5.36
C LYS A 63 -0.04 -16.55 -6.33
N SER A 64 -1.33 -16.84 -6.39
CA SER A 64 -1.85 -17.85 -7.33
C SER A 64 -1.56 -17.46 -8.78
N LEU A 65 -1.70 -16.19 -9.14
CA LEU A 65 -1.32 -15.67 -10.44
C LEU A 65 0.19 -15.78 -10.68
N PHE A 66 1.02 -15.38 -9.72
CA PHE A 66 2.48 -15.38 -9.82
C PHE A 66 3.03 -16.78 -10.15
N LEU A 67 2.42 -17.82 -9.60
CA LEU A 67 2.85 -19.21 -9.79
C LEU A 67 2.44 -19.80 -11.15
N THR A 68 1.69 -19.07 -11.97
CA THR A 68 1.30 -19.53 -13.33
C THR A 68 2.47 -19.49 -14.31
N ASP A 69 2.45 -20.37 -15.29
CA ASP A 69 3.52 -20.43 -16.30
C ASP A 69 3.60 -19.17 -17.17
N ILE A 70 2.47 -18.50 -17.39
CA ILE A 70 2.43 -17.25 -18.17
C ILE A 70 3.21 -16.13 -17.45
N VAL A 71 3.10 -16.03 -16.14
CA VAL A 71 3.83 -15.04 -15.34
C VAL A 71 5.30 -15.43 -15.20
N LYS A 72 5.62 -16.72 -15.03
CA LYS A 72 7.01 -17.20 -14.96
C LYS A 72 7.85 -16.85 -16.19
N GLN A 73 7.20 -16.71 -17.34
CA GLN A 73 7.87 -16.34 -18.59
C GLN A 73 7.99 -14.82 -18.81
N SER A 74 7.43 -14.00 -17.91
CA SER A 74 7.44 -12.54 -18.02
C SER A 74 8.03 -11.87 -16.77
N PRO A 75 9.35 -11.61 -16.74
CA PRO A 75 10.00 -10.93 -15.60
C PRO A 75 9.40 -9.57 -15.28
N GLN A 76 8.88 -8.87 -16.29
CA GLN A 76 8.25 -7.57 -16.11
C GLN A 76 6.92 -7.68 -15.33
N VAL A 77 6.10 -8.68 -15.67
CA VAL A 77 4.85 -8.94 -14.95
C VAL A 77 5.14 -9.43 -13.54
N GLN A 78 6.15 -10.28 -13.35
CA GLN A 78 6.60 -10.71 -12.02
C GLN A 78 6.96 -9.50 -11.15
N ALA A 79 7.73 -8.55 -11.67
CA ALA A 79 8.13 -7.35 -10.93
C ALA A 79 6.93 -6.49 -10.53
N LEU A 80 5.93 -6.34 -11.42
CA LEU A 80 4.69 -5.61 -11.12
C LEU A 80 3.88 -6.29 -10.01
N ILE A 81 3.70 -7.61 -10.09
CA ILE A 81 2.98 -8.37 -9.05
C ILE A 81 3.69 -8.26 -7.71
N ILE A 82 5.01 -8.44 -7.66
CA ILE A 82 5.78 -8.32 -6.42
C ILE A 82 5.65 -6.92 -5.83
N SER A 83 5.83 -5.88 -6.66
CA SER A 83 5.71 -4.49 -6.23
C SER A 83 4.32 -4.20 -5.63
N HIS A 84 3.26 -4.74 -6.23
CA HIS A 84 1.90 -4.60 -5.72
C HIS A 84 1.68 -5.40 -4.43
N CYS A 85 2.14 -6.64 -4.37
CA CYS A 85 2.09 -7.45 -3.14
C CYS A 85 2.81 -6.78 -1.96
N MET A 86 3.94 -6.10 -2.21
CA MET A 86 4.63 -5.35 -1.16
C MET A 86 3.78 -4.22 -0.57
N GLN A 87 2.91 -3.58 -1.36
CA GLN A 87 1.97 -2.58 -0.84
C GLN A 87 0.93 -3.21 0.10
N HIS A 88 0.38 -4.38 -0.26
CA HIS A 88 -0.51 -5.12 0.64
C HIS A 88 0.18 -5.54 1.92
N LEU A 89 1.41 -6.07 1.84
CA LEU A 89 2.20 -6.44 3.02
C LEU A 89 2.50 -5.24 3.91
N GLN A 90 2.72 -4.06 3.33
CA GLN A 90 2.91 -2.83 4.10
C GLN A 90 1.66 -2.47 4.92
N PHE A 91 0.48 -2.53 4.33
CA PHE A 91 -0.77 -2.31 5.06
C PHE A 91 -0.98 -3.35 6.16
N MET A 92 -0.72 -4.64 5.88
CA MET A 92 -0.80 -5.69 6.90
C MET A 92 0.20 -5.45 8.04
N ALA A 93 1.43 -5.06 7.74
CA ALA A 93 2.44 -4.78 8.76
C ALA A 93 2.02 -3.60 9.65
N MET A 94 1.42 -2.56 9.08
CA MET A 94 0.90 -1.43 9.84
C MET A 94 -0.28 -1.85 10.74
N GLN A 95 -1.18 -2.67 10.25
CA GLN A 95 -2.30 -3.21 11.03
C GLN A 95 -1.78 -4.10 12.18
N MET A 96 -0.89 -5.04 11.87
CA MET A 96 -0.29 -5.92 12.88
C MET A 96 0.53 -5.14 13.92
N ALA A 97 1.21 -4.08 13.51
CA ALA A 97 1.93 -3.22 14.45
C ALA A 97 1.00 -2.52 15.44
N GLN A 98 -0.21 -2.17 15.04
CA GLN A 98 -1.22 -1.60 15.93
C GLN A 98 -1.83 -2.65 16.87
N GLU A 99 -2.13 -3.85 16.32
CA GLU A 99 -2.81 -4.91 17.06
C GLU A 99 -1.88 -5.68 18.03
N GLN A 100 -0.63 -5.87 17.64
CA GLN A 100 0.33 -6.75 18.33
C GLN A 100 1.48 -5.98 19.01
N MET A 101 1.31 -4.66 19.19
CA MET A 101 2.33 -3.85 19.84
C MET A 101 2.63 -4.36 21.25
N PRO A 102 3.91 -4.64 21.58
CA PRO A 102 4.28 -5.09 22.91
C PRO A 102 3.86 -4.11 24.00
N SER A 103 3.43 -4.63 25.16
CA SER A 103 2.95 -3.82 26.29
C SER A 103 3.97 -2.79 26.76
N GLU A 104 5.26 -3.12 26.70
CA GLU A 104 6.38 -2.24 27.06
C GLU A 104 6.44 -1.03 26.10
N MET A 105 6.28 -1.28 24.81
CA MET A 105 6.25 -0.22 23.78
C MET A 105 4.99 0.65 23.91
N GLN A 106 3.84 0.04 24.21
CA GLN A 106 2.60 0.78 24.50
C GLN A 106 2.78 1.69 25.69
N GLN A 107 3.39 1.19 26.80
CA GLN A 107 3.69 2.01 27.98
C GLN A 107 4.67 3.14 27.66
N GLN A 108 5.69 2.88 26.87
CA GLN A 108 6.64 3.91 26.42
C GLN A 108 5.93 5.01 25.64
N ILE A 109 5.06 4.66 24.69
CA ILE A 109 4.27 5.61 23.91
C ILE A 109 3.35 6.44 24.84
N GLN A 110 2.67 5.78 25.79
CA GLN A 110 1.82 6.48 26.75
C GLN A 110 2.60 7.47 27.61
N GLN A 111 3.79 7.11 28.08
CA GLN A 111 4.67 8.02 28.84
C GLN A 111 5.08 9.24 28.00
N ILE A 112 5.44 9.01 26.74
CA ILE A 112 5.80 10.06 25.80
C ILE A 112 4.60 10.96 25.50
N GLN A 113 3.41 10.38 25.29
CA GLN A 113 2.17 11.13 25.09
C GLN A 113 1.77 12.01 26.29
N ALA A 114 1.99 11.52 27.53
CA ALA A 114 1.72 12.30 28.73
C ALA A 114 2.56 13.58 28.81
N GLN A 115 3.75 13.59 28.23
CA GLN A 115 4.60 14.78 28.17
C GLN A 115 4.03 15.85 27.22
N MET A 116 3.27 15.45 26.19
CA MET A 116 2.69 16.40 25.22
C MET A 116 1.72 17.41 25.84
N GLN A 117 1.10 17.07 26.97
CA GLN A 117 0.15 17.97 27.65
C GLN A 117 0.82 19.11 28.40
N GLN A 118 2.14 19.06 28.60
CA GLN A 118 2.91 19.99 29.44
C GLN A 118 3.91 20.84 28.66
N VAL A 119 3.95 20.69 27.31
CA VAL A 119 4.97 21.32 26.47
C VAL A 119 4.37 22.27 25.44
N SER A 120 5.22 23.09 24.84
CA SER A 120 4.80 24.01 23.77
C SER A 120 4.36 23.24 22.49
N PRO A 121 3.57 23.88 21.60
CA PRO A 121 3.12 23.25 20.34
C PRO A 121 4.27 22.75 19.46
N GLN A 122 5.43 23.39 19.49
CA GLN A 122 6.61 22.97 18.73
C GLN A 122 7.23 21.68 19.31
N GLU A 123 7.35 21.62 20.63
CA GLU A 123 7.83 20.41 21.32
C GLU A 123 6.85 19.26 21.21
N ALA A 124 5.53 19.52 21.23
CA ALA A 124 4.50 18.52 21.01
C ALA A 124 4.62 17.89 19.61
N SER A 125 4.96 18.68 18.58
CA SER A 125 5.20 18.17 17.23
C SER A 125 6.43 17.23 17.17
N ALA A 126 7.51 17.57 17.88
CA ALA A 126 8.70 16.71 17.97
C ALA A 126 8.40 15.38 18.69
N ILE A 127 7.61 15.44 19.75
CA ILE A 127 7.15 14.25 20.48
C ILE A 127 6.28 13.36 19.58
N GLN A 128 5.38 13.96 18.80
CA GLN A 128 4.55 13.23 17.85
C GLN A 128 5.39 12.52 16.77
N GLN A 129 6.44 13.16 16.25
CA GLN A 129 7.38 12.55 15.33
C GLN A 129 8.14 11.38 15.98
N GLN A 130 8.52 11.51 17.25
CA GLN A 130 9.20 10.44 17.97
C GLN A 130 8.29 9.19 18.11
N ILE A 131 7.02 9.38 18.47
CA ILE A 131 6.03 8.31 18.53
C ILE A 131 5.87 7.64 17.16
N GLN A 132 5.75 8.45 16.10
CA GLN A 132 5.64 7.94 14.73
C GLN A 132 6.84 7.08 14.35
N MET A 133 8.06 7.52 14.67
CA MET A 133 9.27 6.73 14.40
C MET A 133 9.29 5.38 15.13
N ILE A 134 8.81 5.31 16.36
CA ILE A 134 8.71 4.05 17.11
C ILE A 134 7.77 3.08 16.41
N ILE A 135 6.59 3.57 15.99
CA ILE A 135 5.58 2.75 15.29
C ILE A 135 6.12 2.30 13.93
N GLU A 136 6.75 3.19 13.17
CA GLU A 136 7.36 2.87 11.86
C GLU A 136 8.48 1.84 11.98
N GLN A 137 9.33 1.96 12.99
CA GLN A 137 10.40 0.99 13.23
C GLN A 137 9.83 -0.40 13.51
N PHE A 138 8.80 -0.49 14.35
CA PHE A 138 8.15 -1.76 14.67
C PHE A 138 7.41 -2.34 13.45
N SER A 139 6.66 -1.51 12.74
CA SER A 139 6.00 -1.89 11.49
C SER A 139 6.99 -2.38 10.42
N SER A 140 8.16 -1.75 10.32
CA SER A 140 9.21 -2.14 9.37
C SER A 140 9.80 -3.52 9.68
N GLN A 141 9.92 -3.89 10.96
CA GLN A 141 10.36 -5.24 11.35
C GLN A 141 9.34 -6.30 10.94
N ILE A 142 8.03 -6.03 11.19
CA ILE A 142 6.95 -6.92 10.77
C ILE A 142 6.93 -7.02 9.24
N MET A 143 7.06 -5.90 8.53
CA MET A 143 7.09 -5.86 7.07
C MET A 143 8.24 -6.72 6.51
N ALA A 144 9.43 -6.64 7.09
CA ALA A 144 10.57 -7.43 6.65
C ALA A 144 10.31 -8.94 6.82
N GLN A 145 9.69 -9.33 7.92
CA GLN A 145 9.30 -10.73 8.15
C GLN A 145 8.26 -11.19 7.13
N LEU A 146 7.16 -10.45 6.98
CA LEU A 146 6.08 -10.77 6.03
C LEU A 146 6.59 -10.84 4.59
N ALA A 147 7.46 -9.90 4.20
CA ALA A 147 8.07 -9.89 2.87
C ALA A 147 8.96 -11.13 2.64
N SER A 148 9.76 -11.51 3.63
CA SER A 148 10.59 -12.73 3.56
C SER A 148 9.72 -13.99 3.40
N GLU A 149 8.68 -14.14 4.22
CA GLU A 149 7.75 -15.27 4.15
C GLU A 149 7.01 -15.30 2.80
N PHE A 150 6.57 -14.16 2.31
CA PHE A 150 5.92 -14.06 1.01
C PHE A 150 6.87 -14.47 -0.12
N LEU A 151 8.09 -13.93 -0.18
CA LEU A 151 9.08 -14.25 -1.20
C LEU A 151 9.45 -15.74 -1.18
N GLN A 152 9.62 -16.34 0.00
CA GLN A 152 9.82 -17.79 0.13
C GLN A 152 8.63 -18.57 -0.43
N SER A 153 7.41 -18.10 -0.16
CA SER A 153 6.17 -18.77 -0.59
C SER A 153 5.96 -18.78 -2.11
N ILE A 154 6.59 -17.85 -2.82
CA ILE A 154 6.56 -17.77 -4.30
C ILE A 154 7.85 -18.32 -4.94
N GLY A 155 8.74 -18.92 -4.14
CA GLY A 155 9.98 -19.53 -4.64
C GLY A 155 11.11 -18.55 -4.93
N MET A 156 11.04 -17.32 -4.43
CA MET A 156 12.08 -16.29 -4.60
C MET A 156 12.94 -16.08 -3.33
N GLY A 157 12.66 -16.80 -2.26
CA GLY A 157 13.34 -16.71 -0.96
C GLY A 157 14.47 -17.72 -0.76
N GLY A 158 15.22 -18.05 -1.77
CA GLY A 158 16.38 -18.93 -1.63
C GLY A 158 17.64 -18.15 -1.30
N SER A 159 18.15 -18.26 -0.06
CA SER A 159 19.58 -18.19 0.14
C SER A 159 20.16 -19.50 -0.42
N GLU A 160 20.48 -19.55 -1.71
CA GLU A 160 21.48 -20.48 -2.17
C GLU A 160 22.77 -20.11 -1.44
N ASP A 161 23.10 -20.89 -0.43
CA ASP A 161 24.43 -20.89 0.14
C ASP A 161 25.37 -21.41 -0.98
N PRO A 162 26.20 -20.54 -1.62
CA PRO A 162 27.00 -20.94 -2.77
C PRO A 162 28.13 -21.89 -2.43
N LEU A 163 28.14 -22.47 -1.22
CA LEU A 163 29.23 -23.31 -0.69
C LEU A 163 28.87 -24.81 -0.62
N VAL A 164 27.74 -25.27 -1.09
CA VAL A 164 27.36 -26.70 -0.97
C VAL A 164 27.58 -27.52 -2.25
N ASP A 165 28.05 -26.96 -3.33
CA ASP A 165 28.28 -27.74 -4.56
C ASP A 165 29.77 -27.82 -4.99
N ILE A 166 30.65 -28.16 -4.01
CA ILE A 166 32.00 -28.67 -4.30
C ILE A 166 32.23 -29.99 -3.52
N ARG A 167 31.68 -31.07 -4.07
CA ARG A 167 32.19 -32.43 -3.84
C ARG A 167 31.95 -33.31 -5.04
#